data_159041c72e818908796821804eed4188
#
_entry.id   159041c72e818908796821804eed4188
#
_cell.length_a   1.000
_cell.length_b   1.000
_cell.length_c   1.000
_cell.angle_alpha   90.00
_cell.angle_beta   90.00
_cell.angle_gamma   90.00
#
_symmetry.space_group_name_H-M   'P 1'
#
loop_
_entity.id
_entity.type
_entity.pdbx_description
1 polymer ?
#
loop_
_entity_poly.entity_id
_entity_poly.type
_entity_poly.pdbx_seq_one_letter_code
_entity_poly.pdbx_strand_id
1 'polypeptide(L)'
;MIPSIACKSAVPIFFMISGALLLRKNESIKKTYGRIRKILFDLVLFSILYFAVDSYLNGNKFDLKEIVSTMIQSNYWHLWYLYSYIIFIVTLPFFRDFAQNLRFRNFKILYVLAIVTMGIFPIIEYFFGGINPCLKPSWITINIFIYPLVGYMIENKINSDSVKSRHIFQAWLINVICFAVSIISEYFYLEREPGSVAEIFICLFCIINASTVYLTVKWIVGHQKMKSGISRMISKVGKCTFGIYLLHILLLWRIQPFYRFCIKYFETGKVGNEFGIYLSCICVFAIAGVVTCIFQKIPLIKRLF
;
A
#
# COMPACT_ATOMS: atom_id res chain seq x y z
N MET A 1 -14.15 4.14 -10.32
CA MET A 1 -12.89 4.59 -10.95
C MET A 1 -12.09 5.55 -10.07
N ILE A 2 -12.53 6.79 -9.83
CA ILE A 2 -11.79 7.82 -9.06
C ILE A 2 -11.27 7.33 -7.70
N PRO A 3 -12.09 6.72 -6.82
CA PRO A 3 -11.62 6.23 -5.52
C PRO A 3 -10.59 5.12 -5.64
N SER A 4 -10.74 4.23 -6.63
CA SER A 4 -9.79 3.14 -6.86
C SER A 4 -8.40 3.67 -7.19
N ILE A 5 -8.29 4.67 -8.07
CA ILE A 5 -7.02 5.30 -8.41
C ILE A 5 -6.39 5.95 -7.16
N ALA A 6 -7.17 6.72 -6.41
CA ALA A 6 -6.66 7.41 -5.21
C ALA A 6 -6.11 6.44 -4.14
N CYS A 7 -6.77 5.28 -3.95
CA CYS A 7 -6.37 4.28 -2.97
C CYS A 7 -5.14 3.44 -3.38
N LYS A 8 -4.76 3.42 -4.66
CA LYS A 8 -3.59 2.65 -5.14
C LYS A 8 -2.27 3.06 -4.47
N SER A 9 -2.15 4.30 -3.99
CA SER A 9 -0.96 4.77 -3.27
C SER A 9 -0.84 4.28 -1.82
N ALA A 10 -1.83 3.58 -1.28
CA ALA A 10 -1.81 3.11 0.11
C ALA A 10 -0.63 2.16 0.39
N VAL A 11 -0.42 1.14 -0.46
CA VAL A 11 0.70 0.20 -0.31
C VAL A 11 2.06 0.88 -0.50
N PRO A 12 2.30 1.74 -1.51
CA PRO A 12 3.46 2.61 -1.58
C PRO A 12 3.76 3.36 -0.28
N ILE A 13 2.77 3.97 0.35
CA ILE A 13 2.94 4.68 1.63
C ILE A 13 3.39 3.73 2.73
N PHE A 14 2.87 2.50 2.82
CA PHE A 14 3.34 1.50 3.79
C PHE A 14 4.81 1.15 3.60
N PHE A 15 5.26 0.97 2.36
CA PHE A 15 6.67 0.75 2.07
C PHE A 15 7.54 1.98 2.40
N MET A 16 7.05 3.19 2.14
CA MET A 16 7.74 4.44 2.52
C MET A 16 7.92 4.54 4.03
N ILE A 17 6.86 4.28 4.81
CA ILE A 17 6.93 4.27 6.28
C ILE A 17 7.93 3.21 6.75
N SER A 18 7.88 2.02 6.18
CA SER A 18 8.81 0.93 6.51
C SER A 18 10.26 1.31 6.23
N GLY A 19 10.53 1.93 5.09
CA GLY A 19 11.84 2.45 4.74
C GLY A 19 12.33 3.53 5.70
N ALA A 20 11.47 4.52 6.01
CA ALA A 20 11.78 5.59 6.96
C ALA A 20 12.17 5.05 8.35
N LEU A 21 11.49 3.99 8.81
CA LEU A 21 11.70 3.41 10.13
C LEU A 21 12.84 2.40 10.19
N LEU A 22 13.05 1.61 9.13
CA LEU A 22 13.96 0.47 9.17
C LEU A 22 15.33 0.76 8.55
N LEU A 23 15.42 1.64 7.53
CA LEU A 23 16.69 1.92 6.88
C LEU A 23 17.63 2.80 7.72
N ARG A 24 17.11 3.57 8.68
CA ARG A 24 17.92 4.38 9.59
C ARG A 24 18.57 3.59 10.73
N LYS A 25 18.11 2.34 10.97
CA LYS A 25 18.50 1.58 12.16
C LYS A 25 19.67 0.65 11.86
N ASN A 26 20.73 0.73 12.65
CA ASN A 26 21.80 -0.26 12.65
C ASN A 26 21.38 -1.42 13.56
N GLU A 27 20.68 -2.40 13.00
CA GLU A 27 20.20 -3.57 13.71
C GLU A 27 20.97 -4.82 13.31
N SER A 28 21.14 -5.74 14.27
CA SER A 28 21.80 -7.02 14.01
C SER A 28 20.99 -7.88 13.03
N ILE A 29 21.69 -8.70 12.26
CA ILE A 29 21.09 -9.69 11.34
C ILE A 29 20.10 -10.60 12.09
N LYS A 30 20.41 -11.00 13.33
CA LYS A 30 19.51 -11.82 14.17
C LYS A 30 18.13 -11.18 14.35
N LYS A 31 18.06 -9.85 14.47
CA LYS A 31 16.80 -9.12 14.62
C LYS A 31 16.03 -9.08 13.31
N THR A 32 16.73 -8.97 12.19
CA THR A 32 16.14 -9.05 10.85
C THR A 32 15.51 -10.44 10.61
N TYR A 33 16.22 -11.52 10.95
CA TYR A 33 15.67 -12.89 10.89
C TYR A 33 14.44 -13.08 11.78
N GLY A 34 14.42 -12.46 12.95
CA GLY A 34 13.25 -12.49 13.84
C GLY A 34 12.00 -11.89 13.18
N ARG A 35 12.17 -10.80 12.41
CA ARG A 35 11.07 -10.20 11.64
C ARG A 35 10.60 -11.08 10.50
N ILE A 36 11.55 -11.65 9.73
CA ILE A 36 11.22 -12.56 8.62
C ILE A 36 10.38 -13.73 9.14
N ARG A 37 10.84 -14.37 10.23
CA ARG A 37 10.12 -15.48 10.84
C ARG A 37 8.71 -15.12 11.27
N LYS A 38 8.53 -13.93 11.86
CA LYS A 38 7.20 -13.44 12.25
C LYS A 38 6.30 -13.28 11.03
N ILE A 39 6.75 -12.58 10.00
CA ILE A 39 5.94 -12.30 8.81
C ILE A 39 5.64 -13.59 8.03
N LEU A 40 6.58 -14.52 7.94
CA LEU A 40 6.33 -15.85 7.35
C LEU A 40 5.26 -16.61 8.14
N PHE A 41 5.33 -16.57 9.46
CA PHE A 41 4.32 -17.21 10.30
C PHE A 41 2.94 -16.57 10.08
N ASP A 42 2.86 -15.24 10.05
CA ASP A 42 1.63 -14.52 9.78
C ASP A 42 1.09 -14.86 8.38
N LEU A 43 1.95 -14.93 7.36
CA LEU A 43 1.57 -15.31 6.00
C LEU A 43 0.97 -16.71 5.93
N VAL A 44 1.64 -17.70 6.53
CA VAL A 44 1.17 -19.09 6.56
C VAL A 44 -0.16 -19.18 7.31
N LEU A 45 -0.24 -18.59 8.49
CA LEU A 45 -1.43 -18.63 9.33
C LEU A 45 -2.65 -18.02 8.62
N PHE A 46 -2.48 -16.84 8.03
CA PHE A 46 -3.57 -16.17 7.35
C PHE A 46 -3.94 -16.83 6.02
N SER A 47 -2.97 -17.41 5.29
CA SER A 47 -3.28 -18.22 4.11
C SER A 47 -4.15 -19.43 4.45
N ILE A 48 -3.83 -20.13 5.55
CA ILE A 48 -4.63 -21.27 6.05
C ILE A 48 -6.02 -20.77 6.48
N LEU A 49 -6.09 -19.67 7.21
CA LEU A 49 -7.36 -19.10 7.68
C LEU A 49 -8.27 -18.69 6.51
N TYR A 50 -7.70 -18.03 5.50
CA TYR A 50 -8.44 -17.65 4.29
C TYR A 50 -8.94 -18.88 3.55
N PHE A 51 -8.07 -19.89 3.37
CA PHE A 51 -8.44 -21.14 2.73
C PHE A 51 -9.57 -21.87 3.49
N ALA A 52 -9.48 -21.93 4.81
CA ALA A 52 -10.51 -22.57 5.64
C ALA A 52 -11.86 -21.86 5.52
N VAL A 53 -11.88 -20.52 5.53
CA VAL A 53 -13.10 -19.74 5.36
C VAL A 53 -13.68 -19.91 3.96
N ASP A 54 -12.83 -19.89 2.93
CA ASP A 54 -13.26 -20.08 1.54
C ASP A 54 -13.83 -21.47 1.31
N SER A 55 -13.13 -22.52 1.78
CA SER A 55 -13.61 -23.89 1.70
C SER A 55 -14.94 -24.10 2.43
N TYR A 56 -15.11 -23.49 3.60
CA TYR A 56 -16.38 -23.52 4.35
C TYR A 56 -17.53 -22.85 3.59
N LEU A 57 -17.24 -21.69 2.96
CA LEU A 57 -18.26 -20.93 2.23
C LEU A 57 -18.68 -21.60 0.93
N ASN A 58 -17.74 -22.27 0.24
CA ASN A 58 -17.95 -22.91 -1.06
C ASN A 58 -18.26 -24.40 -0.94
N GLY A 59 -18.25 -24.98 0.27
CA GLY A 59 -18.47 -26.40 0.51
C GLY A 59 -17.35 -27.32 0.00
N ASN A 60 -16.16 -26.78 -0.21
CA ASN A 60 -15.00 -27.53 -0.70
C ASN A 60 -14.36 -28.36 0.42
N LYS A 61 -13.75 -29.51 0.06
CA LYS A 61 -12.98 -30.32 1.01
C LYS A 61 -11.67 -29.64 1.37
N PHE A 62 -11.25 -29.84 2.62
CA PHE A 62 -9.99 -29.34 3.12
C PHE A 62 -8.85 -30.27 2.62
N ASP A 63 -8.04 -29.79 1.69
CA ASP A 63 -6.87 -30.51 1.15
C ASP A 63 -5.59 -29.73 1.40
N LEU A 64 -4.60 -30.39 2.03
CA LEU A 64 -3.30 -29.83 2.34
C LEU A 64 -2.51 -29.44 1.08
N LYS A 65 -2.62 -30.24 0.02
CA LYS A 65 -1.94 -29.97 -1.25
C LYS A 65 -2.48 -28.69 -1.90
N GLU A 66 -3.79 -28.49 -1.80
CA GLU A 66 -4.45 -27.30 -2.32
C GLU A 66 -4.07 -26.03 -1.51
N ILE A 67 -3.93 -26.15 -0.18
CA ILE A 67 -3.42 -25.06 0.67
C ILE A 67 -2.03 -24.63 0.21
N VAL A 68 -1.11 -25.59 0.05
CA VAL A 68 0.27 -25.29 -0.38
C VAL A 68 0.29 -24.66 -1.78
N SER A 69 -0.50 -25.21 -2.72
CA SER A 69 -0.65 -24.66 -4.06
C SER A 69 -1.16 -23.21 -4.03
N THR A 70 -2.19 -22.96 -3.24
CA THR A 70 -2.79 -21.61 -3.04
C THR A 70 -1.78 -20.62 -2.47
N MET A 71 -0.93 -21.05 -1.55
CA MET A 71 0.14 -20.22 -1.00
C MET A 71 1.21 -19.91 -2.07
N ILE A 72 1.68 -20.91 -2.82
CA ILE A 72 2.73 -20.73 -3.84
C ILE A 72 2.22 -19.82 -4.98
N GLN A 73 0.99 -20.01 -5.42
CA GLN A 73 0.37 -19.25 -6.50
C GLN A 73 -0.14 -17.88 -6.04
N SER A 74 -0.08 -17.58 -4.74
CA SER A 74 -0.61 -16.33 -4.17
C SER A 74 -2.08 -16.07 -4.56
N ASN A 75 -2.93 -17.12 -4.52
CA ASN A 75 -4.34 -17.04 -4.92
C ASN A 75 -5.13 -15.99 -4.12
N TYR A 76 -4.71 -15.72 -2.89
CA TYR A 76 -5.21 -14.58 -2.10
C TYR A 76 -4.42 -13.33 -2.45
N TRP A 77 -4.77 -12.72 -3.58
CA TRP A 77 -4.07 -11.59 -4.20
C TRP A 77 -3.72 -10.46 -3.23
N HIS A 78 -4.54 -10.17 -2.23
CA HIS A 78 -4.27 -9.11 -1.25
C HIS A 78 -3.07 -9.43 -0.34
N LEU A 79 -2.67 -10.70 -0.17
CA LEU A 79 -1.48 -11.08 0.60
C LEU A 79 -0.16 -10.83 -0.15
N TRP A 80 -0.20 -10.43 -1.43
CA TRP A 80 1.00 -10.12 -2.22
C TRP A 80 1.96 -9.14 -1.52
N TYR A 81 1.41 -8.21 -0.72
CA TYR A 81 2.21 -7.28 0.05
C TYR A 81 3.13 -7.99 1.05
N LEU A 82 2.70 -9.06 1.71
CA LEU A 82 3.54 -9.81 2.66
C LEU A 82 4.73 -10.47 1.95
N TYR A 83 4.51 -11.02 0.76
CA TYR A 83 5.60 -11.60 -0.04
C TYR A 83 6.64 -10.53 -0.40
N SER A 84 6.19 -9.42 -0.94
CA SER A 84 7.06 -8.28 -1.27
C SER A 84 7.75 -7.71 -0.02
N TYR A 85 7.06 -7.68 1.11
CA TYR A 85 7.60 -7.18 2.36
C TYR A 85 8.67 -8.12 2.95
N ILE A 86 8.51 -9.45 2.80
CA ILE A 86 9.54 -10.42 3.17
C ILE A 86 10.82 -10.16 2.36
N ILE A 87 10.71 -9.98 1.04
CA ILE A 87 11.87 -9.68 0.18
C ILE A 87 12.53 -8.37 0.62
N PHE A 88 11.75 -7.32 0.91
CA PHE A 88 12.29 -6.07 1.45
C PHE A 88 13.06 -6.28 2.76
N ILE A 89 12.53 -7.08 3.70
CA ILE A 89 13.23 -7.36 4.96
C ILE A 89 14.50 -8.20 4.74
N VAL A 90 14.49 -9.14 3.80
CA VAL A 90 15.69 -9.94 3.43
C VAL A 90 16.79 -9.04 2.86
N THR A 91 16.45 -8.07 2.03
CA THR A 91 17.42 -7.13 1.43
C THR A 91 17.86 -6.03 2.40
N LEU A 92 17.22 -5.89 3.54
CA LEU A 92 17.39 -4.79 4.47
C LEU A 92 18.86 -4.55 4.93
N PRO A 93 19.69 -5.57 5.23
CA PRO A 93 21.08 -5.33 5.63
C PRO A 93 21.88 -4.58 4.58
N PHE A 94 21.80 -5.01 3.32
CA PHE A 94 22.50 -4.37 2.20
C PHE A 94 21.87 -3.00 1.85
N PHE A 95 20.55 -2.93 1.92
CA PHE A 95 19.82 -1.73 1.54
C PHE A 95 20.01 -0.58 2.54
N ARG A 96 20.26 -0.89 3.82
CA ARG A 96 20.63 0.09 4.84
C ARG A 96 21.91 0.81 4.49
N ASP A 97 22.96 0.07 4.19
CA ASP A 97 24.27 0.63 3.84
C ASP A 97 24.16 1.52 2.61
N PHE A 98 23.44 1.05 1.60
CA PHE A 98 23.16 1.84 0.40
C PHE A 98 22.43 3.14 0.73
N ALA A 99 21.29 3.08 1.44
CA ALA A 99 20.44 4.23 1.72
C ALA A 99 21.12 5.26 2.63
N GLN A 100 21.87 4.82 3.64
CA GLN A 100 22.56 5.71 4.59
C GLN A 100 23.71 6.49 3.92
N ASN A 101 24.44 5.85 2.99
CA ASN A 101 25.54 6.46 2.26
C ASN A 101 25.09 7.24 1.01
N LEU A 102 23.82 7.12 0.60
CA LEU A 102 23.30 7.79 -0.58
C LEU A 102 23.22 9.31 -0.36
N ARG A 103 23.92 10.07 -1.21
CA ARG A 103 23.82 11.53 -1.23
C ARG A 103 22.48 11.97 -1.80
N PHE A 104 21.89 13.03 -1.25
CA PHE A 104 20.59 13.56 -1.69
C PHE A 104 20.56 13.93 -3.18
N ARG A 105 21.69 14.40 -3.74
CA ARG A 105 21.83 14.68 -5.19
C ARG A 105 21.63 13.41 -6.03
N ASN A 106 22.27 12.31 -5.64
CA ASN A 106 22.16 11.03 -6.36
C ASN A 106 20.76 10.42 -6.19
N PHE A 107 20.14 10.59 -5.02
CA PHE A 107 18.75 10.21 -4.81
C PHE A 107 17.80 10.92 -5.78
N LYS A 108 17.97 12.23 -6.04
CA LYS A 108 17.15 12.94 -7.02
C LYS A 108 17.21 12.30 -8.41
N ILE A 109 18.40 11.85 -8.84
CA ILE A 109 18.58 11.17 -10.13
C ILE A 109 17.79 9.85 -10.13
N LEU A 110 17.91 9.04 -9.07
CA LEU A 110 17.15 7.79 -8.94
C LEU A 110 15.65 8.03 -8.90
N TYR A 111 15.20 9.11 -8.24
CA TYR A 111 13.78 9.46 -8.18
C TYR A 111 13.24 9.88 -9.55
N VAL A 112 13.99 10.69 -10.30
CA VAL A 112 13.63 11.07 -11.68
C VAL A 112 13.63 9.84 -12.58
N LEU A 113 14.63 8.97 -12.47
CA LEU A 113 14.68 7.71 -13.22
C LEU A 113 13.46 6.84 -12.91
N ALA A 114 13.04 6.73 -11.64
CA ALA A 114 11.83 6.01 -11.26
C ALA A 114 10.58 6.64 -11.91
N ILE A 115 10.45 7.98 -11.93
CA ILE A 115 9.34 8.66 -12.60
C ILE A 115 9.34 8.35 -14.11
N VAL A 116 10.49 8.37 -14.75
CA VAL A 116 10.61 8.08 -16.20
C VAL A 116 10.22 6.62 -16.48
N THR A 117 10.81 5.67 -15.75
CA THR A 117 10.59 4.24 -15.99
C THR A 117 9.21 3.75 -15.60
N MET A 118 8.63 4.31 -14.53
CA MET A 118 7.32 3.91 -14.01
C MET A 118 6.15 4.69 -14.62
N GLY A 119 6.40 5.89 -15.08
CA GLY A 119 5.36 6.79 -15.57
C GLY A 119 5.46 7.04 -17.08
N ILE A 120 6.61 7.51 -17.56
CA ILE A 120 6.74 7.95 -18.95
C ILE A 120 6.83 6.74 -19.90
N PHE A 121 7.64 5.74 -19.58
CA PHE A 121 7.79 4.57 -20.46
C PHE A 121 6.49 3.78 -20.66
N PRO A 122 5.66 3.51 -19.64
CA PRO A 122 4.35 2.91 -19.85
C PRO A 122 3.42 3.73 -20.76
N ILE A 123 3.50 5.07 -20.67
CA ILE A 123 2.73 5.96 -21.57
C ILE A 123 3.22 5.82 -23.01
N ILE A 124 4.53 5.85 -23.23
CA ILE A 124 5.14 5.66 -24.57
C ILE A 124 4.75 4.29 -25.13
N GLU A 125 4.82 3.24 -24.31
CA GLU A 125 4.42 1.89 -24.73
C GLU A 125 2.96 1.83 -25.19
N TYR A 126 2.07 2.48 -24.48
CA TYR A 126 0.65 2.51 -24.82
C TYR A 126 0.41 3.17 -26.19
N PHE A 127 1.11 4.27 -26.50
CA PHE A 127 0.90 5.00 -27.74
C PHE A 127 1.66 4.43 -28.95
N PHE A 128 2.82 3.83 -28.74
CA PHE A 128 3.74 3.40 -29.82
C PHE A 128 3.87 1.88 -29.95
N GLY A 129 3.19 1.10 -29.10
CA GLY A 129 3.04 -0.34 -29.31
C GLY A 129 4.23 -1.22 -28.92
N GLY A 130 5.13 -0.73 -28.07
CA GLY A 130 6.16 -1.56 -27.46
C GLY A 130 7.38 -0.80 -26.96
N ILE A 131 7.87 -1.19 -25.81
CA ILE A 131 9.16 -0.77 -25.24
C ILE A 131 9.96 -2.02 -24.92
N ASN A 132 11.28 -1.92 -25.09
CA ASN A 132 12.18 -2.99 -24.68
C ASN A 132 11.89 -3.40 -23.22
N PRO A 133 11.61 -4.69 -22.96
CA PRO A 133 11.28 -5.19 -21.62
C PRO A 133 12.34 -4.85 -20.56
N CYS A 134 13.61 -4.70 -20.96
CA CYS A 134 14.71 -4.30 -20.06
C CYS A 134 14.53 -2.90 -19.47
N LEU A 135 13.73 -2.04 -20.09
CA LEU A 135 13.44 -0.69 -19.60
C LEU A 135 12.27 -0.64 -18.62
N LYS A 136 11.57 -1.76 -18.44
CA LYS A 136 10.44 -1.86 -17.52
C LYS A 136 10.90 -2.42 -16.17
N PRO A 137 10.94 -1.61 -15.11
CA PRO A 137 11.15 -2.17 -13.78
C PRO A 137 9.97 -3.05 -13.39
N SER A 138 10.26 -4.19 -12.77
CA SER A 138 9.18 -5.00 -12.23
C SER A 138 8.47 -4.27 -11.10
N TRP A 139 7.15 -4.47 -10.98
CA TRP A 139 6.33 -3.91 -9.91
C TRP A 139 6.89 -4.25 -8.51
N ILE A 140 7.41 -5.47 -8.34
CA ILE A 140 8.05 -5.93 -7.11
C ILE A 140 9.27 -5.07 -6.78
N THR A 141 10.15 -4.84 -7.75
CA THR A 141 11.38 -4.04 -7.58
C THR A 141 11.07 -2.62 -7.11
N ILE A 142 10.04 -2.00 -7.67
CA ILE A 142 9.60 -0.66 -7.31
C ILE A 142 9.15 -0.60 -5.85
N ASN A 143 8.28 -1.51 -5.44
CA ASN A 143 7.75 -1.53 -4.08
C ASN A 143 8.84 -1.83 -3.04
N ILE A 144 9.81 -2.68 -3.39
CA ILE A 144 10.85 -3.11 -2.44
C ILE A 144 11.97 -2.08 -2.31
N PHE A 145 12.33 -1.37 -3.38
CA PHE A 145 13.50 -0.48 -3.39
C PHE A 145 13.13 1.00 -3.45
N ILE A 146 12.29 1.40 -4.38
CA ILE A 146 12.04 2.82 -4.63
C ILE A 146 11.22 3.44 -3.50
N TYR A 147 10.08 2.88 -3.15
CA TYR A 147 9.25 3.48 -2.11
C TYR A 147 9.90 3.52 -0.73
N PRO A 148 10.56 2.45 -0.22
CA PRO A 148 11.30 2.55 1.04
C PRO A 148 12.40 3.60 1.01
N LEU A 149 13.12 3.72 -0.14
CA LEU A 149 14.16 4.72 -0.29
C LEU A 149 13.60 6.14 -0.26
N VAL A 150 12.50 6.40 -0.97
CA VAL A 150 11.81 7.69 -0.95
C VAL A 150 11.37 8.06 0.46
N GLY A 151 10.74 7.12 1.18
CA GLY A 151 10.33 7.33 2.56
C GLY A 151 11.50 7.65 3.49
N TYR A 152 12.60 6.90 3.38
CA TYR A 152 13.83 7.15 4.13
C TYR A 152 14.42 8.54 3.83
N MET A 153 14.48 8.92 2.55
CA MET A 153 15.04 10.21 2.15
C MET A 153 14.19 11.39 2.61
N ILE A 154 12.87 11.30 2.45
CA ILE A 154 11.98 12.35 2.94
C ILE A 154 12.12 12.49 4.47
N GLU A 155 12.12 11.37 5.21
CA GLU A 155 12.15 11.40 6.66
C GLU A 155 13.49 11.88 7.23
N ASN A 156 14.60 11.38 6.69
CA ASN A 156 15.91 11.56 7.34
C ASN A 156 16.81 12.60 6.66
N LYS A 157 16.55 12.99 5.41
CA LYS A 157 17.39 13.94 4.67
C LYS A 157 16.72 15.28 4.39
N ILE A 158 15.38 15.37 4.50
CA ILE A 158 14.65 16.63 4.35
C ILE A 158 14.30 17.16 5.75
N ASN A 159 14.81 18.34 6.12
CA ASN A 159 14.40 18.99 7.35
C ASN A 159 13.01 19.61 7.16
N SER A 160 12.09 19.38 8.11
CA SER A 160 10.73 19.95 8.10
C SER A 160 10.74 21.46 7.99
N ASP A 161 11.65 22.15 8.69
CA ASP A 161 11.75 23.61 8.71
C ASP A 161 12.16 24.21 7.35
N SER A 162 12.84 23.41 6.52
CA SER A 162 13.23 23.81 5.16
C SER A 162 12.07 23.74 4.16
N VAL A 163 11.00 23.01 4.50
CA VAL A 163 9.83 22.80 3.63
C VAL A 163 8.83 23.91 3.88
N LYS A 164 8.73 24.85 2.91
CA LYS A 164 7.76 25.97 2.96
C LYS A 164 6.41 25.53 2.41
N SER A 165 5.33 26.20 2.81
CA SER A 165 3.97 25.97 2.30
C SER A 165 3.90 25.97 0.77
N ARG A 166 4.68 26.82 0.11
CA ARG A 166 4.79 26.85 -1.37
C ARG A 166 5.24 25.52 -1.98
N HIS A 167 6.17 24.80 -1.31
CA HIS A 167 6.63 23.52 -1.81
C HIS A 167 5.54 22.43 -1.70
N ILE A 168 4.75 22.51 -0.63
CA ILE A 168 3.59 21.63 -0.45
C ILE A 168 2.52 21.94 -1.51
N PHE A 169 2.23 23.23 -1.74
CA PHE A 169 1.30 23.63 -2.79
C PHE A 169 1.74 23.15 -4.18
N GLN A 170 3.03 23.33 -4.53
CA GLN A 170 3.59 22.86 -5.80
C GLN A 170 3.49 21.33 -5.94
N ALA A 171 3.79 20.58 -4.86
CA ALA A 171 3.67 19.14 -4.86
C ALA A 171 2.21 18.69 -5.09
N TRP A 172 1.25 19.34 -4.45
CA TRP A 172 -0.17 19.07 -4.66
C TRP A 172 -0.66 19.46 -6.05
N LEU A 173 -0.16 20.56 -6.62
CA LEU A 173 -0.50 20.96 -7.99
C LEU A 173 -0.04 19.87 -8.99
N ILE A 174 1.20 19.40 -8.86
CA ILE A 174 1.72 18.30 -9.69
C ILE A 174 0.88 17.03 -9.47
N ASN A 175 0.56 16.70 -8.22
CA ASN A 175 -0.24 15.54 -7.87
C ASN A 175 -1.63 15.58 -8.52
N VAL A 176 -2.32 16.73 -8.46
CA VAL A 176 -3.64 16.91 -9.08
C VAL A 176 -3.56 16.77 -10.61
N ILE A 177 -2.52 17.33 -11.24
CA ILE A 177 -2.30 17.18 -12.69
C ILE A 177 -2.09 15.70 -13.03
N CYS A 178 -1.22 14.99 -12.31
CA CYS A 178 -0.98 13.56 -12.55
C CYS A 178 -2.24 12.72 -12.31
N PHE A 179 -3.06 13.10 -11.33
CA PHE A 179 -4.34 12.43 -11.06
C PHE A 179 -5.33 12.65 -12.20
N ALA A 180 -5.46 13.89 -12.69
CA ALA A 180 -6.31 14.20 -13.83
C ALA A 180 -5.87 13.44 -15.09
N VAL A 181 -4.58 13.42 -15.38
CA VAL A 181 -4.00 12.64 -16.50
C VAL A 181 -4.33 11.16 -16.35
N SER A 182 -4.20 10.60 -15.15
CA SER A 182 -4.50 9.18 -14.89
C SER A 182 -5.99 8.87 -15.11
N ILE A 183 -6.90 9.75 -14.68
CA ILE A 183 -8.36 9.58 -14.90
C ILE A 183 -8.70 9.64 -16.39
N ILE A 184 -8.18 10.65 -17.08
CA ILE A 184 -8.44 10.85 -18.52
C ILE A 184 -7.90 9.67 -19.32
N SER A 185 -6.69 9.22 -19.00
CA SER A 185 -6.07 8.08 -19.68
C SER A 185 -6.83 6.78 -19.45
N GLU A 186 -7.29 6.53 -18.21
CA GLU A 186 -8.12 5.37 -17.87
C GLU A 186 -9.45 5.41 -18.61
N TYR A 187 -10.07 6.59 -18.71
CA TYR A 187 -11.33 6.76 -19.44
C TYR A 187 -11.19 6.39 -20.92
N PHE A 188 -10.19 6.93 -21.61
CA PHE A 188 -9.95 6.61 -23.03
C PHE A 188 -9.52 5.17 -23.26
N TYR A 189 -8.80 4.58 -22.30
CA TYR A 189 -8.41 3.17 -22.38
C TYR A 189 -9.63 2.25 -22.28
N LEU A 190 -10.54 2.52 -21.33
CA LEU A 190 -11.78 1.75 -21.15
C LEU A 190 -12.72 1.83 -22.35
N GLU A 191 -12.70 2.95 -23.09
CA GLU A 191 -13.46 3.05 -24.34
C GLU A 191 -12.92 2.13 -25.46
N ARG A 192 -11.59 1.90 -25.48
CA ARG A 192 -10.95 1.05 -26.48
C ARG A 192 -10.97 -0.44 -26.12
N GLU A 193 -10.78 -0.74 -24.85
CA GLU A 193 -10.72 -2.10 -24.31
C GLU A 193 -11.68 -2.26 -23.11
N PRO A 194 -12.98 -2.45 -23.38
CA PRO A 194 -13.97 -2.61 -22.31
C PRO A 194 -13.66 -3.82 -21.43
N GLY A 195 -13.61 -3.58 -20.10
CA GLY A 195 -13.35 -4.63 -19.11
C GLY A 195 -11.87 -4.81 -18.73
N SER A 196 -10.94 -4.12 -19.37
CA SER A 196 -9.55 -4.04 -18.92
C SER A 196 -9.32 -2.83 -18.02
N VAL A 197 -8.34 -2.94 -17.11
CA VAL A 197 -7.92 -1.83 -16.24
C VAL A 197 -6.53 -1.38 -16.68
N ALA A 198 -6.41 -0.13 -17.12
CA ALA A 198 -5.12 0.45 -17.50
C ALA A 198 -4.31 0.78 -16.24
N GLU A 199 -3.59 -0.20 -15.71
CA GLU A 199 -2.67 0.04 -14.57
C GLU A 199 -1.47 0.92 -14.96
N ILE A 200 -1.25 1.13 -16.25
CA ILE A 200 -0.11 1.82 -16.84
C ILE A 200 0.02 3.26 -16.34
N PHE A 201 -1.08 4.02 -16.33
CA PHE A 201 -1.07 5.43 -15.92
C PHE A 201 -1.11 5.62 -14.40
N ILE A 202 -1.50 4.58 -13.66
CA ILE A 202 -1.62 4.63 -12.21
C ILE A 202 -0.25 4.65 -11.54
N CYS A 203 0.77 4.03 -12.13
CA CYS A 203 2.11 3.96 -11.55
C CYS A 203 2.74 5.33 -11.32
N LEU A 204 2.63 6.25 -12.28
CA LEU A 204 3.15 7.62 -12.15
C LEU A 204 2.43 8.37 -11.02
N PHE A 205 1.10 8.29 -11.00
CA PHE A 205 0.31 8.91 -9.95
C PHE A 205 0.67 8.36 -8.58
N CYS A 206 0.85 7.04 -8.43
CA CYS A 206 1.17 6.40 -7.16
C CYS A 206 2.46 6.93 -6.53
N ILE A 207 3.55 7.09 -7.29
CA ILE A 207 4.82 7.58 -6.74
C ILE A 207 4.72 9.05 -6.32
N ILE A 208 4.07 9.88 -7.13
CA ILE A 208 3.90 11.31 -6.86
C ILE A 208 2.93 11.50 -5.69
N ASN A 209 1.79 10.81 -5.69
CA ASN A 209 0.80 10.91 -4.61
C ASN A 209 1.37 10.44 -3.28
N ALA A 210 1.99 9.26 -3.23
CA ALA A 210 2.59 8.74 -2.01
C ALA A 210 3.66 9.70 -1.45
N SER A 211 4.52 10.24 -2.32
CA SER A 211 5.56 11.21 -1.93
C SER A 211 4.94 12.52 -1.41
N THR A 212 3.91 13.05 -2.09
CA THR A 212 3.22 14.28 -1.73
C THR A 212 2.51 14.13 -0.39
N VAL A 213 1.76 13.04 -0.19
CA VAL A 213 1.06 12.76 1.07
C VAL A 213 2.06 12.61 2.21
N TYR A 214 3.14 11.82 2.01
CA TYR A 214 4.16 11.64 3.04
C TYR A 214 4.83 12.96 3.43
N LEU A 215 5.24 13.77 2.44
CA LEU A 215 5.85 15.08 2.66
C LEU A 215 4.90 16.05 3.37
N THR A 216 3.62 16.03 3.00
CA THR A 216 2.57 16.89 3.62
C THR A 216 2.38 16.51 5.09
N VAL A 217 2.25 15.22 5.39
CA VAL A 217 2.12 14.74 6.79
C VAL A 217 3.35 15.15 7.61
N LYS A 218 4.55 14.94 7.07
CA LYS A 218 5.78 15.36 7.73
C LYS A 218 5.81 16.88 7.99
N TRP A 219 5.40 17.67 7.01
CA TRP A 219 5.33 19.14 7.14
C TRP A 219 4.33 19.56 8.22
N ILE A 220 3.11 18.98 8.23
CA ILE A 220 2.09 19.26 9.24
C ILE A 220 2.61 18.94 10.63
N VAL A 221 3.18 17.74 10.82
CA VAL A 221 3.70 17.29 12.13
C VAL A 221 4.86 18.15 12.61
N GLY A 222 5.70 18.65 11.67
CA GLY A 222 6.83 19.53 12.01
C GLY A 222 6.42 20.95 12.39
N HIS A 223 5.31 21.49 11.80
CA HIS A 223 4.89 22.88 12.01
C HIS A 223 3.72 23.04 12.99
N GLN A 224 2.96 21.99 13.24
CA GLN A 224 1.79 22.03 14.11
C GLN A 224 1.95 21.15 15.33
N LYS A 225 1.78 21.74 16.51
CA LYS A 225 1.67 20.94 17.74
C LYS A 225 0.31 20.24 17.77
N MET A 226 0.31 18.95 17.45
CA MET A 226 -0.90 18.14 17.53
C MET A 226 -1.39 18.03 18.98
N LYS A 227 -2.69 18.22 19.19
CA LYS A 227 -3.33 18.01 20.50
C LYS A 227 -3.05 16.56 20.97
N SER A 228 -2.68 16.39 22.23
CA SER A 228 -2.29 15.11 22.82
C SER A 228 -3.34 14.00 22.62
N GLY A 229 -4.62 14.36 22.62
CA GLY A 229 -5.72 13.40 22.36
C GLY A 229 -5.72 12.85 20.93
N ILE A 230 -5.53 13.73 19.93
CA ILE A 230 -5.46 13.33 18.52
C ILE A 230 -4.23 12.46 18.26
N SER A 231 -3.07 12.87 18.76
CA SER A 231 -1.83 12.10 18.63
C SER A 231 -1.97 10.69 19.23
N ARG A 232 -2.61 10.57 20.39
CA ARG A 232 -2.90 9.28 21.04
C ARG A 232 -3.84 8.41 20.23
N MET A 233 -4.88 9.00 19.65
CA MET A 233 -5.84 8.30 18.78
C MET A 233 -5.16 7.77 17.52
N ILE A 234 -4.40 8.60 16.82
CA ILE A 234 -3.64 8.20 15.62
C ILE A 234 -2.65 7.08 15.95
N SER A 235 -1.95 7.18 17.09
CA SER A 235 -1.02 6.13 17.53
C SER A 235 -1.73 4.80 17.82
N LYS A 236 -2.94 4.83 18.40
CA LYS A 236 -3.75 3.61 18.62
C LYS A 236 -4.17 2.97 17.29
N VAL A 237 -4.71 3.77 16.36
CA VAL A 237 -5.11 3.29 15.04
C VAL A 237 -3.89 2.73 14.29
N GLY A 238 -2.75 3.44 14.33
CA GLY A 238 -1.51 2.99 13.69
C GLY A 238 -1.03 1.62 14.18
N LYS A 239 -1.22 1.30 15.47
CA LYS A 239 -0.89 -0.03 16.02
C LYS A 239 -1.81 -1.13 15.49
N CYS A 240 -3.04 -0.79 15.09
CA CYS A 240 -4.00 -1.76 14.56
C CYS A 240 -3.89 -1.94 13.04
N THR A 241 -3.15 -1.10 12.33
CA THR A 241 -3.12 -1.05 10.86
C THR A 241 -2.75 -2.40 10.22
N PHE A 242 -1.77 -3.11 10.78
CA PHE A 242 -1.36 -4.42 10.28
C PHE A 242 -2.46 -5.48 10.46
N GLY A 243 -3.12 -5.49 11.62
CA GLY A 243 -4.25 -6.40 11.86
C GLY A 243 -5.46 -6.06 10.97
N ILE A 244 -5.74 -4.78 10.76
CA ILE A 244 -6.78 -4.33 9.82
C ILE A 244 -6.48 -4.87 8.42
N TYR A 245 -5.22 -4.73 7.97
CA TYR A 245 -4.79 -5.27 6.69
C TYR A 245 -4.99 -6.79 6.60
N LEU A 246 -4.68 -7.56 7.64
CA LEU A 246 -4.82 -9.01 7.65
C LEU A 246 -6.28 -9.48 7.69
N LEU A 247 -7.20 -8.69 8.26
CA LEU A 247 -8.59 -9.10 8.51
C LEU A 247 -9.61 -8.54 7.51
N HIS A 248 -9.28 -7.45 6.79
CA HIS A 248 -10.29 -6.71 6.01
C HIS A 248 -11.01 -7.54 4.95
N ILE A 249 -10.30 -8.43 4.25
CA ILE A 249 -10.92 -9.29 3.22
C ILE A 249 -11.81 -10.37 3.84
N LEU A 250 -11.42 -10.97 4.98
CA LEU A 250 -12.29 -11.91 5.69
C LEU A 250 -13.62 -11.26 6.08
N LEU A 251 -13.56 -10.01 6.51
CA LEU A 251 -14.74 -9.24 6.86
C LEU A 251 -15.57 -8.87 5.63
N LEU A 252 -14.93 -8.50 4.53
CA LEU A 252 -15.61 -8.18 3.27
C LEU A 252 -16.43 -9.36 2.77
N TRP A 253 -15.96 -10.59 2.85
CA TRP A 253 -16.73 -11.76 2.47
C TRP A 253 -18.01 -11.94 3.30
N ARG A 254 -18.00 -11.53 4.57
CA ARG A 254 -19.16 -11.63 5.47
C ARG A 254 -20.07 -10.41 5.41
N ILE A 255 -19.52 -9.22 5.13
CA ILE A 255 -20.30 -7.98 5.06
C ILE A 255 -20.95 -7.79 3.67
N GLN A 256 -20.68 -8.64 2.70
CA GLN A 256 -21.34 -8.58 1.39
C GLN A 256 -22.87 -8.42 1.45
N PRO A 257 -23.61 -9.12 2.34
CA PRO A 257 -25.05 -8.89 2.48
C PRO A 257 -25.38 -7.46 2.87
N PHE A 258 -24.57 -6.82 3.73
CA PHE A 258 -24.76 -5.42 4.13
C PHE A 258 -24.46 -4.46 2.96
N TYR A 259 -23.38 -4.70 2.21
CA TYR A 259 -23.06 -3.94 1.00
C TYR A 259 -24.20 -4.04 -0.03
N ARG A 260 -24.71 -5.24 -0.30
CA ARG A 260 -25.87 -5.44 -1.19
C ARG A 260 -27.14 -4.76 -0.68
N PHE A 261 -27.36 -4.77 0.63
CA PHE A 261 -28.45 -4.03 1.25
C PHE A 261 -28.30 -2.53 1.04
N CYS A 262 -27.12 -1.96 1.26
CA CYS A 262 -26.84 -0.54 1.01
C CYS A 262 -27.06 -0.17 -0.47
N ILE A 263 -26.57 -0.99 -1.40
CA ILE A 263 -26.80 -0.80 -2.84
C ILE A 263 -28.30 -0.77 -3.12
N LYS A 264 -29.05 -1.76 -2.67
CA LYS A 264 -30.50 -1.88 -2.92
C LYS A 264 -31.29 -0.69 -2.37
N TYR A 265 -30.92 -0.18 -1.20
CA TYR A 265 -31.60 0.97 -0.57
C TYR A 265 -31.28 2.30 -1.23
N PHE A 266 -30.09 2.44 -1.81
CA PHE A 266 -29.64 3.67 -2.47
C PHE A 266 -29.65 3.56 -4.00
N GLU A 267 -30.33 2.57 -4.56
CA GLU A 267 -30.40 2.20 -5.98
C GLU A 267 -31.07 3.27 -6.88
N THR A 268 -31.31 4.45 -6.37
CA THR A 268 -31.88 5.57 -7.14
C THR A 268 -30.85 6.35 -7.97
N GLY A 269 -29.67 5.78 -8.24
CA GLY A 269 -28.67 6.37 -9.15
C GLY A 269 -27.23 5.93 -8.86
N LYS A 270 -26.30 6.30 -9.75
CA LYS A 270 -24.85 5.99 -9.65
C LYS A 270 -24.22 6.43 -8.33
N VAL A 271 -24.74 7.49 -7.72
CA VAL A 271 -24.27 8.06 -6.44
C VAL A 271 -24.58 7.14 -5.27
N GLY A 272 -25.70 6.42 -5.29
CA GLY A 272 -26.06 5.48 -4.24
C GLY A 272 -25.10 4.29 -4.13
N ASN A 273 -24.63 3.75 -5.23
CA ASN A 273 -23.67 2.66 -5.27
C ASN A 273 -22.30 3.08 -4.70
N GLU A 274 -21.83 4.27 -5.05
CA GLU A 274 -20.56 4.78 -4.51
C GLU A 274 -20.64 5.00 -3.00
N PHE A 275 -21.71 5.59 -2.51
CA PHE A 275 -21.94 5.78 -1.07
C PHE A 275 -21.94 4.44 -0.30
N GLY A 276 -22.59 3.42 -0.83
CA GLY A 276 -22.59 2.06 -0.26
C GLY A 276 -21.20 1.46 -0.17
N ILE A 277 -20.36 1.66 -1.19
CA ILE A 277 -18.95 1.22 -1.21
C ILE A 277 -18.15 1.91 -0.09
N TYR A 278 -18.23 3.25 0.01
CA TYR A 278 -17.52 3.98 1.05
C TYR A 278 -17.97 3.59 2.47
N LEU A 279 -19.27 3.45 2.67
CA LEU A 279 -19.82 3.03 3.96
C LEU A 279 -19.34 1.63 4.34
N SER A 280 -19.31 0.70 3.39
CA SER A 280 -18.78 -0.66 3.60
C SER A 280 -17.29 -0.63 3.96
N CYS A 281 -16.49 0.17 3.27
CA CYS A 281 -15.07 0.32 3.59
C CYS A 281 -14.85 0.89 5.01
N ILE A 282 -15.64 1.89 5.41
CA ILE A 282 -15.56 2.47 6.75
C ILE A 282 -15.96 1.43 7.81
N CYS A 283 -17.05 0.68 7.58
CA CYS A 283 -17.49 -0.39 8.48
C CYS A 283 -16.44 -1.49 8.61
N VAL A 284 -15.88 -1.98 7.49
CA VAL A 284 -14.81 -2.99 7.51
C VAL A 284 -13.59 -2.48 8.28
N PHE A 285 -13.17 -1.26 8.03
CA PHE A 285 -12.04 -0.63 8.73
C PHE A 285 -12.30 -0.55 10.24
N ALA A 286 -13.48 -0.08 10.64
CA ALA A 286 -13.85 0.04 12.05
C ALA A 286 -13.92 -1.32 12.75
N ILE A 287 -14.61 -2.30 12.14
CA ILE A 287 -14.75 -3.65 12.70
C ILE A 287 -13.39 -4.34 12.79
N ALA A 288 -12.58 -4.30 11.72
CA ALA A 288 -11.23 -4.86 11.72
C ALA A 288 -10.35 -4.21 12.80
N GLY A 289 -10.46 -2.88 12.98
CA GLY A 289 -9.77 -2.16 14.03
C GLY A 289 -10.16 -2.62 15.44
N VAL A 290 -11.47 -2.76 15.71
CA VAL A 290 -11.97 -3.26 16.99
C VAL A 290 -11.51 -4.69 17.25
N VAL A 291 -11.66 -5.59 16.26
CA VAL A 291 -11.21 -7.00 16.37
C VAL A 291 -9.70 -7.06 16.64
N THR A 292 -8.90 -6.27 15.92
CA THR A 292 -7.46 -6.18 16.15
C THR A 292 -7.14 -5.69 17.58
N CYS A 293 -7.83 -4.67 18.06
CA CYS A 293 -7.66 -4.19 19.44
C CYS A 293 -7.99 -5.24 20.50
N ILE A 294 -9.01 -6.08 20.24
CA ILE A 294 -9.36 -7.21 21.11
C ILE A 294 -8.26 -8.26 21.07
N PHE A 295 -7.82 -8.65 19.88
CA PHE A 295 -6.76 -9.66 19.70
C PHE A 295 -5.42 -9.24 20.32
N GLN A 296 -5.09 -7.97 20.29
CA GLN A 296 -3.89 -7.43 20.95
C GLN A 296 -3.92 -7.54 22.49
N LYS A 297 -5.10 -7.75 23.10
CA LYS A 297 -5.23 -8.00 24.55
C LYS A 297 -5.01 -9.47 24.92
N ILE A 298 -5.14 -10.39 23.98
CA ILE A 298 -4.99 -11.83 24.22
C ILE A 298 -3.51 -12.20 24.10
N PRO A 299 -2.84 -12.71 25.17
CA PRO A 299 -1.39 -12.90 25.19
C PRO A 299 -0.83 -13.78 24.07
N LEU A 300 -1.56 -14.84 23.69
CA LEU A 300 -1.17 -15.73 22.60
C LEU A 300 -1.25 -15.05 21.22
N ILE A 301 -2.31 -14.29 20.98
CA ILE A 301 -2.64 -13.67 19.69
C ILE A 301 -1.92 -12.33 19.51
N LYS A 302 -1.61 -11.63 20.62
CA LYS A 302 -0.87 -10.34 20.60
C LYS A 302 0.43 -10.39 19.81
N ARG A 303 1.04 -11.56 19.69
CA ARG A 303 2.31 -11.73 18.95
C ARG A 303 2.12 -11.67 17.43
N LEU A 304 0.87 -11.82 16.94
CA LEU A 304 0.52 -11.74 15.51
C LEU A 304 0.32 -10.29 15.06
N PHE A 305 -0.15 -9.44 15.93
CA PHE A 305 -0.46 -8.03 15.72
C PHE A 305 0.52 -7.15 16.52
#